data_607519d0a0c4ecc24415a2e8e83bf80a
#
_entry.id   607519d0a0c4ecc24415a2e8e83bf80a
#
_cell.length_a   1.000
_cell.length_b   1.000
_cell.length_c   1.000
_cell.angle_alpha   90.00
_cell.angle_beta   90.00
_cell.angle_gamma   90.00
#
_symmetry.space_group_name_H-M   'P 1'
#
loop_
_entity.id
_entity.type
_entity.pdbx_description
1 polymer ?
#
loop_
_entity_poly.entity_id
_entity_poly.type
_entity_poly.pdbx_seq_one_letter_code
_entity_poly.pdbx_strand_id
1 'polypeptide(L)'
;MAIPGTDDHDETGVYIEEPAQLLGLADAPQHWIWRTQPMGARSGPGDVDLTVYALRKFVRLVLSGNPTVLIPLYAVGPALLHITPLGQESRELTPALVSHEAGHRFLGYLDGQRRRLVGEGPRRSRVPNRPELVDRHGYDTK
;
A
#
# COMPACT_ATOMS: atom_id res chain seq x y z
N MET A 1 0.88 9.82 7.48
CA MET A 1 0.31 10.13 8.80
C MET A 1 -1.12 10.59 8.56
N ALA A 2 -2.10 9.74 8.89
CA ALA A 2 -3.51 10.08 8.69
C ALA A 2 -3.91 11.21 9.65
N ILE A 3 -4.70 12.16 9.17
CA ILE A 3 -5.28 13.22 10.03
C ILE A 3 -6.56 12.65 10.63
N PRO A 4 -6.67 12.53 11.95
CA PRO A 4 -7.84 11.94 12.57
C PRO A 4 -9.15 12.61 12.11
N GLY A 5 -10.08 11.79 11.62
CA GLY A 5 -11.41 12.23 11.23
C GLY A 5 -11.55 12.83 9.82
N THR A 6 -10.52 12.77 8.98
CA THR A 6 -10.56 13.37 7.64
C THR A 6 -10.19 12.42 6.51
N ASP A 7 -9.48 11.32 6.79
CA ASP A 7 -9.04 10.35 5.80
C ASP A 7 -9.73 8.98 5.99
N ASP A 8 -9.78 8.22 4.91
CA ASP A 8 -10.07 6.79 4.92
C ASP A 8 -8.93 6.01 5.57
N HIS A 9 -9.20 4.77 5.90
CA HIS A 9 -8.25 3.87 6.55
C HIS A 9 -7.84 2.78 5.57
N ASP A 10 -6.62 2.88 5.06
CA ASP A 10 -6.04 1.84 4.20
C ASP A 10 -5.31 0.79 5.03
N GLU A 11 -5.80 -0.44 4.96
CA GLU A 11 -5.19 -1.59 5.64
C GLU A 11 -4.60 -2.57 4.63
N THR A 12 -3.44 -3.13 4.97
CA THR A 12 -2.78 -4.15 4.16
C THR A 12 -2.43 -5.35 5.01
N GLY A 13 -2.84 -6.54 4.57
CA GLY A 13 -2.54 -7.81 5.21
C GLY A 13 -1.88 -8.81 4.28
N VAL A 14 -1.33 -9.86 4.87
CA VAL A 14 -0.78 -11.03 4.15
C VAL A 14 -1.34 -12.28 4.78
N TYR A 15 -1.79 -13.22 3.96
CA TYR A 15 -2.23 -14.55 4.40
C TYR A 15 -1.42 -15.65 3.73
N ILE A 16 -1.35 -16.80 4.38
CA ILE A 16 -0.73 -18.00 3.83
C ILE A 16 -1.84 -18.84 3.25
N GLU A 17 -1.68 -19.21 1.98
CA GLU A 17 -2.62 -20.07 1.28
C GLU A 17 -2.60 -21.48 1.87
N GLU A 18 -3.77 -22.10 1.94
CA GLU A 18 -3.88 -23.52 2.31
C GLU A 18 -3.10 -24.42 1.34
N PRO A 19 -2.47 -25.52 1.81
CA PRO A 19 -1.72 -26.41 0.94
C PRO A 19 -2.51 -26.92 -0.28
N ALA A 20 -3.80 -27.15 -0.14
CA ALA A 20 -4.67 -27.56 -1.23
C ALA A 20 -4.80 -26.47 -2.32
N GLN A 21 -4.76 -25.20 -1.96
CA GLN A 21 -4.77 -24.08 -2.90
C GLN A 21 -3.42 -23.91 -3.61
N LEU A 22 -2.32 -24.21 -2.91
CA LEU A 22 -0.98 -24.12 -3.47
C LEU A 22 -0.66 -25.28 -4.43
N LEU A 23 -1.11 -26.49 -4.08
CA LEU A 23 -0.81 -27.74 -4.80
C LEU A 23 -1.98 -28.20 -5.66
N GLY A 24 -3.15 -27.65 -5.48
CA GLY A 24 -4.36 -28.02 -6.20
C GLY A 24 -4.43 -27.43 -7.61
N LEU A 25 -5.37 -27.94 -8.39
CA LEU A 25 -5.69 -27.46 -9.73
C LEU A 25 -6.67 -26.29 -9.74
N ALA A 26 -7.20 -25.92 -8.58
CA ALA A 26 -8.12 -24.81 -8.45
C ALA A 26 -7.38 -23.46 -8.42
N ASP A 27 -7.93 -22.48 -9.10
CA ASP A 27 -7.43 -21.11 -9.02
C ASP A 27 -7.62 -20.58 -7.58
N ALA A 28 -6.52 -20.27 -6.92
CA ALA A 28 -6.54 -19.61 -5.63
C ALA A 28 -6.55 -18.08 -5.82
N PRO A 29 -7.40 -17.35 -5.08
CA PRO A 29 -7.36 -15.90 -5.14
C PRO A 29 -5.99 -15.39 -4.70
N GLN A 30 -5.40 -14.53 -5.52
CA GLN A 30 -4.07 -13.96 -5.20
C GLN A 30 -4.14 -12.80 -4.20
N HIS A 31 -5.33 -12.23 -4.02
CA HIS A 31 -5.62 -11.17 -3.05
C HIS A 31 -7.12 -11.06 -2.85
N TRP A 32 -7.48 -10.53 -1.70
CA TRP A 32 -8.84 -10.15 -1.33
C TRP A 32 -8.88 -8.65 -1.12
N ILE A 33 -9.98 -8.03 -1.53
CA ILE A 33 -10.27 -6.62 -1.26
C ILE A 33 -11.59 -6.57 -0.51
N TRP A 34 -11.59 -5.92 0.62
CA TRP A 34 -12.80 -5.63 1.39
C TRP A 34 -12.88 -4.14 1.67
N ARG A 35 -14.07 -3.59 1.60
CA ARG A 35 -14.34 -2.17 1.76
C ARG A 35 -15.61 -1.96 2.55
N THR A 36 -15.66 -0.92 3.38
CA THR A 36 -16.87 -0.51 4.10
C THR A 36 -17.90 0.13 3.18
N GLN A 37 -17.46 0.81 2.13
CA GLN A 37 -18.32 1.48 1.16
C GLN A 37 -18.63 0.59 -0.06
N PRO A 38 -19.72 0.88 -0.79
CA PRO A 38 -20.07 0.15 -2.01
C PRO A 38 -18.95 0.18 -3.05
N MET A 39 -18.84 -0.90 -3.84
CA MET A 39 -17.86 -0.98 -4.93
C MET A 39 -18.03 0.18 -5.91
N GLY A 40 -16.94 0.88 -6.23
CA GLY A 40 -16.92 2.05 -7.11
C GLY A 40 -17.23 3.38 -6.42
N ALA A 41 -17.68 3.37 -5.17
CA ALA A 41 -17.79 4.60 -4.38
C ALA A 41 -16.40 5.10 -3.97
N ARG A 42 -16.28 6.42 -3.78
CA ARG A 42 -15.07 7.00 -3.21
C ARG A 42 -15.04 6.76 -1.70
N SER A 43 -13.87 6.40 -1.19
CA SER A 43 -13.62 6.34 0.24
C SER A 43 -13.71 7.74 0.85
N GLY A 44 -14.18 7.81 2.07
CA GLY A 44 -14.31 9.03 2.85
C GLY A 44 -13.89 8.82 4.31
N PRO A 45 -14.03 9.84 5.15
CA PRO A 45 -13.63 9.74 6.56
C PRO A 45 -14.33 8.59 7.28
N GLY A 46 -13.53 7.70 7.89
CA GLY A 46 -14.01 6.53 8.61
C GLY A 46 -14.28 5.29 7.76
N ASP A 47 -14.11 5.37 6.43
CA ASP A 47 -14.12 4.19 5.57
C ASP A 47 -12.84 3.38 5.74
N VAL A 48 -12.96 2.06 5.59
CA VAL A 48 -11.83 1.13 5.65
C VAL A 48 -11.70 0.41 4.31
N ASP A 49 -10.51 0.46 3.74
CA ASP A 49 -10.12 -0.24 2.54
C ASP A 49 -9.05 -1.29 2.89
N LEU A 50 -9.44 -2.56 3.02
CA LEU A 50 -8.55 -3.66 3.35
C LEU A 50 -8.14 -4.42 2.09
N THR A 51 -6.84 -4.55 1.85
CA THR A 51 -6.28 -5.44 0.84
C THR A 51 -5.43 -6.52 1.49
N VAL A 52 -5.78 -7.79 1.31
CA VAL A 52 -5.04 -8.93 1.87
C VAL A 52 -4.44 -9.74 0.73
N TYR A 53 -3.11 -9.85 0.69
CA TYR A 53 -2.37 -10.56 -0.34
C TYR A 53 -2.05 -11.99 0.08
N ALA A 54 -2.16 -12.94 -0.84
CA ALA A 54 -1.54 -14.25 -0.71
C ALA A 54 -0.02 -14.10 -0.58
N LEU A 55 0.62 -14.86 0.32
CA LEU A 55 2.06 -14.73 0.62
C LEU A 55 2.92 -14.79 -0.66
N ARG A 56 2.62 -15.71 -1.56
CA ARG A 56 3.34 -15.86 -2.82
C ARG A 56 3.27 -14.61 -3.70
N LYS A 57 2.08 -14.00 -3.80
CA LYS A 57 1.91 -12.73 -4.52
C LYS A 57 2.63 -11.59 -3.82
N PHE A 58 2.50 -11.49 -2.51
CA PHE A 58 3.15 -10.47 -1.70
C PHE A 58 4.67 -10.49 -1.93
N VAL A 59 5.31 -11.65 -1.79
CA VAL A 59 6.77 -11.82 -2.01
C VAL A 59 7.16 -11.41 -3.43
N ARG A 60 6.40 -11.80 -4.46
CA ARG A 60 6.67 -11.37 -5.85
C ARG A 60 6.63 -9.84 -6.00
N LEU A 61 5.66 -9.19 -5.37
CA LEU A 61 5.54 -7.73 -5.40
C LEU A 61 6.70 -7.05 -4.65
N VAL A 62 7.13 -7.60 -3.51
CA VAL A 62 8.31 -7.14 -2.76
C VAL A 62 9.57 -7.24 -3.63
N LEU A 63 9.83 -8.42 -4.21
CA LEU A 63 10.99 -8.65 -5.07
C LEU A 63 10.98 -7.75 -6.33
N SER A 64 9.79 -7.41 -6.84
CA SER A 64 9.65 -6.46 -7.94
C SER A 64 9.77 -5.00 -7.53
N GLY A 65 9.98 -4.70 -6.24
CA GLY A 65 10.11 -3.34 -5.73
C GLY A 65 8.82 -2.53 -5.76
N ASN A 66 7.65 -3.19 -5.62
CA ASN A 66 6.37 -2.49 -5.60
C ASN A 66 6.25 -1.64 -4.32
N PRO A 67 6.11 -0.29 -4.42
CA PRO A 67 6.09 0.59 -3.25
C PRO A 67 4.94 0.32 -2.30
N THR A 68 3.78 -0.06 -2.81
CA THR A 68 2.56 -0.30 -2.02
C THR A 68 2.74 -1.42 -0.99
N VAL A 69 3.51 -2.46 -1.33
CA VAL A 69 3.77 -3.59 -0.43
C VAL A 69 5.08 -3.44 0.36
N LEU A 70 5.99 -2.58 -0.07
CA LEU A 70 7.21 -2.29 0.68
C LEU A 70 6.92 -1.48 1.95
N ILE A 71 6.01 -0.51 1.89
CA ILE A 71 5.65 0.34 3.04
C ILE A 71 5.17 -0.50 4.24
N PRO A 72 4.21 -1.45 4.10
CA PRO A 72 3.75 -2.30 5.19
C PRO A 72 4.85 -3.15 5.85
N LEU A 73 5.89 -3.54 5.12
CA LEU A 73 7.00 -4.30 5.70
C LEU A 73 7.76 -3.53 6.80
N TYR A 74 7.74 -2.21 6.72
CA TYR A 74 8.40 -1.34 7.68
C TYR A 74 7.43 -0.70 8.69
N ALA A 75 6.17 -1.11 8.68
CA ALA A 75 5.17 -0.62 9.63
C ALA A 75 5.58 -0.92 11.08
N VAL A 76 5.48 0.06 11.96
CA VAL A 76 5.84 -0.07 13.38
C VAL A 76 4.80 0.63 14.28
N GLY A 77 4.77 0.25 15.53
CA GLY A 77 3.88 0.86 16.52
C GLY A 77 2.39 0.77 16.11
N PRO A 78 1.64 1.86 16.17
CA PRO A 78 0.20 1.86 15.87
C PRO A 78 -0.16 1.49 14.42
N ALA A 79 0.80 1.55 13.49
CA ALA A 79 0.59 1.13 12.11
C ALA A 79 0.64 -0.40 11.93
N LEU A 80 1.07 -1.14 12.95
CA LEU A 80 1.11 -2.60 12.95
C LEU A 80 -0.07 -3.12 13.77
N LEU A 81 -1.19 -3.43 13.11
CA LEU A 81 -2.43 -3.84 13.77
C LEU A 81 -2.35 -5.25 14.37
N HIS A 82 -1.75 -6.18 13.62
CA HIS A 82 -1.61 -7.57 14.02
C HIS A 82 -0.37 -8.20 13.39
N ILE A 83 0.33 -9.05 14.13
CA ILE A 83 1.45 -9.84 13.61
C ILE A 83 1.51 -11.19 14.30
N THR A 84 1.70 -12.25 13.52
CA THR A 84 1.99 -13.60 14.02
C THR A 84 3.50 -13.79 14.18
N PRO A 85 3.96 -14.82 14.95
CA PRO A 85 5.39 -15.14 15.01
C PRO A 85 6.02 -15.35 13.64
N LEU A 86 5.34 -16.08 12.74
CA LEU A 86 5.81 -16.27 11.37
C LEU A 86 5.85 -14.97 10.55
N GLY A 87 4.89 -14.09 10.77
CA GLY A 87 4.89 -12.74 10.18
C GLY A 87 6.09 -11.92 10.64
N GLN A 88 6.46 -12.04 11.92
CA GLN A 88 7.64 -11.38 12.47
C GLN A 88 8.93 -11.91 11.82
N GLU A 89 9.11 -13.22 11.74
CA GLU A 89 10.23 -13.85 11.05
C GLU A 89 10.32 -13.41 9.58
N SER A 90 9.16 -13.34 8.88
CA SER A 90 9.10 -12.86 7.50
C SER A 90 9.56 -11.41 7.37
N ARG A 91 9.23 -10.55 8.33
CA ARG A 91 9.70 -9.15 8.35
C ARG A 91 11.20 -9.03 8.58
N GLU A 92 11.77 -9.90 9.38
CA GLU A 92 13.23 -9.96 9.62
C GLU A 92 14.02 -10.31 8.36
N LEU A 93 13.40 -11.01 7.40
CA LEU A 93 13.97 -11.27 6.08
C LEU A 93 13.88 -10.07 5.12
N THR A 94 13.17 -9.01 5.47
CA THR A 94 12.96 -7.83 4.60
C THR A 94 14.26 -7.28 4.01
N PRO A 95 15.36 -7.09 4.76
CA PRO A 95 16.61 -6.58 4.21
C PRO A 95 17.19 -7.45 3.08
N ALA A 96 16.95 -8.76 3.14
CA ALA A 96 17.40 -9.70 2.11
C ALA A 96 16.47 -9.71 0.88
N LEU A 97 15.20 -9.31 1.04
CA LEU A 97 14.21 -9.28 -0.03
C LEU A 97 14.25 -7.97 -0.82
N VAL A 98 14.68 -6.86 -0.20
CA VAL A 98 14.72 -5.55 -0.85
C VAL A 98 15.98 -5.44 -1.71
N SER A 99 15.79 -5.49 -3.02
CA SER A 99 16.87 -5.39 -3.99
C SER A 99 17.24 -3.93 -4.30
N HIS A 100 18.42 -3.73 -4.93
CA HIS A 100 18.82 -2.42 -5.47
C HIS A 100 17.81 -1.89 -6.49
N GLU A 101 17.22 -2.76 -7.31
CA GLU A 101 16.14 -2.43 -8.25
C GLU A 101 14.87 -1.91 -7.52
N ALA A 102 14.54 -2.49 -6.36
CA ALA A 102 13.46 -2.01 -5.52
C ALA A 102 13.70 -0.57 -5.06
N GLY A 103 14.95 -0.23 -4.70
CA GLY A 103 15.35 1.14 -4.35
C GLY A 103 15.11 2.13 -5.50
N HIS A 104 15.54 1.80 -6.72
CA HIS A 104 15.28 2.63 -7.89
C HIS A 104 13.80 2.85 -8.18
N ARG A 105 13.00 1.80 -8.11
CA ARG A 105 11.55 1.89 -8.33
C ARG A 105 10.86 2.72 -7.27
N PHE A 106 11.28 2.58 -6.01
CA PHE A 106 10.74 3.36 -4.91
C PHE A 106 11.06 4.86 -5.06
N LEU A 107 12.30 5.20 -5.44
CA LEU A 107 12.68 6.58 -5.74
C LEU A 107 11.88 7.16 -6.91
N GLY A 108 11.68 6.39 -7.98
CA GLY A 108 10.82 6.78 -9.09
C GLY A 108 9.36 7.01 -8.67
N TYR A 109 8.83 6.17 -7.79
CA TYR A 109 7.51 6.36 -7.21
C TYR A 109 7.42 7.67 -6.40
N LEU A 110 8.40 7.93 -5.52
CA LEU A 110 8.44 9.17 -4.73
C LEU A 110 8.53 10.41 -5.61
N ASP A 111 9.38 10.39 -6.66
CA ASP A 111 9.46 11.50 -7.61
C ASP A 111 8.13 11.71 -8.35
N GLY A 112 7.46 10.62 -8.74
CA GLY A 112 6.12 10.67 -9.33
C GLY A 112 5.08 11.29 -8.39
N GLN A 113 5.11 10.96 -7.10
CA GLN A 113 4.24 11.57 -6.09
C GLN A 113 4.56 13.06 -5.89
N ARG A 114 5.85 13.41 -5.80
CA ARG A 114 6.29 14.80 -5.71
C ARG A 114 5.78 15.62 -6.89
N ARG A 115 5.95 15.13 -8.12
CA ARG A 115 5.46 15.82 -9.34
C ARG A 115 3.95 16.02 -9.34
N ARG A 116 3.19 15.03 -8.81
CA ARG A 116 1.74 15.18 -8.64
C ARG A 116 1.38 16.29 -7.66
N LEU A 117 2.08 16.37 -6.53
CA LEU A 117 1.87 17.41 -5.52
C LEU A 117 2.13 18.82 -6.07
N VAL A 118 3.20 19.00 -6.85
CA VAL A 118 3.55 20.29 -7.47
C VAL A 118 2.84 20.54 -8.81
N GLY A 119 1.94 19.68 -9.23
CA GLY A 119 1.18 19.84 -10.46
C GLY A 119 1.96 19.57 -11.77
N GLU A 120 3.15 18.98 -11.67
CA GLU A 120 4.04 18.65 -12.79
C GLU A 120 3.80 17.23 -13.33
N GLY A 121 2.62 16.82 -13.57
CA GLY A 121 2.35 15.46 -14.06
C GLY A 121 1.54 15.46 -15.36
N PRO A 122 1.41 14.30 -16.05
CA PRO A 122 0.45 14.16 -17.13
C PRO A 122 -0.95 14.57 -16.64
N ARG A 123 -1.75 15.20 -17.50
CA ARG A 123 -3.09 15.73 -17.14
C ARG A 123 -3.97 14.72 -16.36
N ARG A 124 -3.82 13.41 -16.61
CA ARG A 124 -4.56 12.34 -15.93
C ARG A 124 -4.09 12.06 -14.50
N SER A 125 -2.89 12.48 -14.14
CA SER A 125 -2.29 12.29 -12.81
C SER A 125 -2.17 13.59 -12.02
N ARG A 126 -2.68 14.71 -12.54
CA ARG A 126 -2.72 15.95 -11.78
C ARG A 126 -3.72 15.80 -10.65
N VAL A 127 -3.24 15.87 -9.44
CA VAL A 127 -4.11 16.24 -8.32
C VAL A 127 -4.68 17.62 -8.69
N PRO A 128 -6.00 17.79 -8.73
CA PRO A 128 -6.57 19.11 -8.93
C PRO A 128 -5.94 20.05 -7.90
N ASN A 129 -5.57 21.25 -8.34
CA ASN A 129 -5.05 22.28 -7.43
C ASN A 129 -6.19 22.61 -6.46
N ARG A 130 -6.20 21.96 -5.30
CA ARG A 130 -7.22 22.11 -4.29
C ARG A 130 -6.66 23.00 -3.19
N PRO A 131 -7.21 24.21 -3.02
CA PRO A 131 -6.79 25.10 -1.94
C PRO A 131 -6.78 24.41 -0.59
N GLU A 132 -7.72 23.49 -0.35
CA GLU A 132 -7.79 22.68 0.87
C GLU A 132 -6.58 21.77 1.11
N LEU A 133 -5.82 21.39 0.07
CA LEU A 133 -4.59 20.61 0.24
C LEU A 133 -3.42 21.51 0.64
N VAL A 134 -3.36 22.73 0.16
CA VAL A 134 -2.36 23.72 0.57
C VAL A 134 -2.55 24.06 2.05
N ASP A 135 -3.79 24.34 2.45
CA ASP A 135 -4.11 24.66 3.84
C ASP A 135 -3.84 23.47 4.79
N ARG A 136 -4.10 22.23 4.33
CA ARG A 136 -3.98 21.03 5.14
C ARG A 136 -2.53 20.55 5.29
N HIS A 137 -1.71 20.69 4.28
CA HIS A 137 -0.37 20.10 4.22
C HIS A 137 0.76 21.12 4.15
N GLY A 138 0.45 22.41 4.07
CA GLY A 138 1.45 23.49 3.98
C GLY A 138 2.25 23.48 2.69
N TYR A 139 1.78 22.81 1.63
CA TYR A 139 2.44 22.77 0.33
C TYR A 139 1.85 23.84 -0.58
N ASP A 140 2.72 24.74 -1.05
CA ASP A 140 2.35 25.62 -2.17
C ASP A 140 2.40 24.79 -3.46
N THR A 141 1.24 24.60 -4.06
CA THR A 141 1.06 23.85 -5.31
C THR A 141 1.09 24.71 -6.56
N LYS A 142 1.51 25.99 -6.44
CA LYS A 142 1.71 26.88 -7.58
C LYS A 142 2.98 26.59 -8.35
#